data_a03e9e2a8bc3fa4745a54b7802b02ed8
#
_entry.id   a03e9e2a8bc3fa4745a54b7802b02ed8
#
_cell.length_a   1.000
_cell.length_b   1.000
_cell.length_c   1.000
_cell.angle_alpha   90.00
_cell.angle_beta   90.00
_cell.angle_gamma   90.00
#
_symmetry.space_group_name_H-M   'P 1'
#
loop_
_entity.id
_entity.type
_entity.pdbx_description
1 polymer ?
#
loop_
_entity_poly.entity_id
_entity_poly.type
_entity_poly.pdbx_seq_one_letter_code
_entity_poly.pdbx_strand_id
1 'polypeptide(L)'
;FKSGIVVCQNAGLAFSSGFGCEITSEIPIRAGTSSSSAISVSWIHFLSRIADVPAGWDQRKIGELAYKTEVEEFNEPGGMMDQYSTAMGHLIYLQSEPDIAIQSLNPNLGPFVLGDSCEPKDTMFILSRCRDARLEIMEKLKVRNPNLYIHSSGDDLDLTDLTENEKSLFMATIKNRNLLKSALIELEKDELNHDIIGNLLTDHHTVLRDILNVSTPKIETMMDAALNAGALGGKING
;
A
#
# COMPACT_ATOMS: atom_id res chain seq x y z
N PHE A 1 19.38 7.09 0.44
CA PHE A 1 19.80 8.43 0.05
C PHE A 1 20.61 8.45 -1.25
N LYS A 2 21.63 7.58 -1.41
CA LYS A 2 22.44 7.55 -2.64
C LYS A 2 21.58 7.19 -3.87
N SER A 3 20.72 6.19 -3.77
CA SER A 3 19.77 5.82 -4.84
C SER A 3 18.89 6.99 -5.27
N GLY A 4 18.40 7.79 -4.31
CA GLY A 4 17.60 8.98 -4.62
C GLY A 4 18.36 10.03 -5.43
N ILE A 5 19.67 10.24 -5.14
CA ILE A 5 20.49 11.15 -5.96
C ILE A 5 20.61 10.61 -7.38
N VAL A 6 20.89 9.32 -7.56
CA VAL A 6 21.01 8.68 -8.88
C VAL A 6 19.70 8.78 -9.65
N VAL A 7 18.58 8.44 -8.99
CA VAL A 7 17.24 8.52 -9.61
C VAL A 7 16.91 9.96 -10.04
N CYS A 8 17.23 10.96 -9.21
CA CYS A 8 17.03 12.36 -9.55
C CYS A 8 17.93 12.81 -10.70
N GLN A 9 19.19 12.38 -10.75
CA GLN A 9 20.10 12.67 -11.85
C GLN A 9 19.60 12.02 -13.17
N ASN A 10 19.13 10.79 -13.12
CA ASN A 10 18.52 10.12 -14.27
C ASN A 10 17.23 10.82 -14.73
N ALA A 11 16.55 11.50 -13.82
CA ALA A 11 15.38 12.34 -14.12
C ALA A 11 15.74 13.79 -14.57
N GLY A 12 17.05 14.07 -14.77
CA GLY A 12 17.53 15.32 -15.36
C GLY A 12 18.01 16.37 -14.35
N LEU A 13 18.12 16.07 -13.05
CA LEU A 13 18.70 17.00 -12.08
C LEU A 13 20.23 16.97 -12.13
N ALA A 14 20.85 18.14 -11.91
CA ALA A 14 22.29 18.30 -11.71
C ALA A 14 22.58 18.92 -10.34
N PHE A 15 23.69 18.51 -9.76
CA PHE A 15 24.18 18.99 -8.47
C PHE A 15 25.65 19.33 -8.63
N SER A 16 25.98 20.60 -8.80
CA SER A 16 27.37 21.09 -8.96
C SER A 16 28.10 21.18 -7.64
N SER A 17 27.39 21.23 -6.52
CA SER A 17 27.95 21.36 -5.18
C SER A 17 27.44 20.27 -4.25
N GLY A 18 28.34 19.87 -3.31
CA GLY A 18 27.90 19.02 -2.20
C GLY A 18 27.08 19.80 -1.18
N PHE A 19 26.31 19.09 -0.38
CA PHE A 19 25.51 19.67 0.71
C PHE A 19 25.54 18.78 1.95
N GLY A 20 25.33 19.38 3.12
CA GLY A 20 25.04 18.68 4.37
C GLY A 20 23.54 18.78 4.64
N CYS A 21 22.92 17.71 5.15
CA CYS A 21 21.55 17.77 5.63
C CYS A 21 21.42 17.07 6.98
N GLU A 22 20.50 17.54 7.79
CA GLU A 22 20.07 16.91 9.02
C GLU A 22 18.62 16.42 8.83
N ILE A 23 18.35 15.19 9.22
CA ILE A 23 17.04 14.57 9.09
C ILE A 23 16.52 14.21 10.46
N THR A 24 15.34 14.70 10.80
CA THR A 24 14.60 14.35 12.02
C THR A 24 13.23 13.81 11.67
N SER A 25 12.70 12.90 12.46
CA SER A 25 11.38 12.34 12.26
C SER A 25 10.75 11.93 13.59
N GLU A 26 9.46 12.19 13.72
CA GLU A 26 8.61 11.69 14.81
C GLU A 26 7.76 10.48 14.36
N ILE A 27 7.87 10.06 13.08
CA ILE A 27 7.13 8.91 12.56
C ILE A 27 7.69 7.63 13.18
N PRO A 28 6.86 6.79 13.83
CA PRO A 28 7.32 5.54 14.41
C PRO A 28 7.95 4.62 13.37
N ILE A 29 9.14 4.12 13.65
CA ILE A 29 9.87 3.23 12.75
C ILE A 29 9.38 1.80 12.93
N ARG A 30 9.12 1.09 11.81
CA ARG A 30 8.62 -0.30 11.78
C ARG A 30 7.25 -0.52 12.41
N ALA A 31 6.46 0.53 12.52
CA ALA A 31 5.10 0.48 13.09
C ALA A 31 3.98 0.44 12.02
N GLY A 32 4.31 0.11 10.76
CA GLY A 32 3.33 0.08 9.67
C GLY A 32 2.85 1.46 9.20
N THR A 33 3.61 2.52 9.53
CA THR A 33 3.29 3.92 9.21
C THR A 33 4.07 4.46 8.01
N SER A 34 4.62 3.57 7.18
CA SER A 34 5.39 3.92 5.97
C SER A 34 6.52 4.91 6.21
N SER A 35 7.24 4.76 7.35
CA SER A 35 8.32 5.69 7.72
C SER A 35 9.46 5.74 6.69
N SER A 36 9.77 4.63 6.01
CA SER A 36 10.77 4.59 4.94
C SER A 36 10.33 5.39 3.73
N SER A 37 9.06 5.24 3.31
CA SER A 37 8.51 5.98 2.18
C SER A 37 8.37 7.46 2.50
N ALA A 38 8.07 7.83 3.75
CA ALA A 38 8.06 9.22 4.18
C ALA A 38 9.44 9.87 4.04
N ILE A 39 10.52 9.16 4.41
CA ILE A 39 11.89 9.63 4.21
C ILE A 39 12.23 9.72 2.72
N SER A 40 11.89 8.70 1.94
CA SER A 40 12.17 8.67 0.49
C SER A 40 11.46 9.80 -0.26
N VAL A 41 10.18 10.03 0.02
CA VAL A 41 9.40 11.12 -0.56
C VAL A 41 9.97 12.49 -0.18
N SER A 42 10.26 12.70 1.11
CA SER A 42 10.87 13.95 1.60
C SER A 42 12.24 14.19 0.97
N TRP A 43 13.04 13.14 0.81
CA TRP A 43 14.34 13.19 0.19
C TRP A 43 14.27 13.58 -1.29
N ILE A 44 13.41 12.95 -2.07
CA ILE A 44 13.20 13.31 -3.49
C ILE A 44 12.70 14.75 -3.62
N HIS A 45 11.75 15.16 -2.77
CA HIS A 45 11.26 16.53 -2.78
C HIS A 45 12.38 17.53 -2.43
N PHE A 46 13.18 17.25 -1.41
CA PHE A 46 14.33 18.07 -1.05
C PHE A 46 15.33 18.18 -2.21
N LEU A 47 15.73 17.06 -2.82
CA LEU A 47 16.65 17.06 -3.95
C LEU A 47 16.11 17.87 -5.13
N SER A 48 14.82 17.81 -5.40
CA SER A 48 14.19 18.61 -6.47
C SER A 48 14.32 20.12 -6.25
N ARG A 49 14.46 20.55 -5.00
CA ARG A 49 14.57 21.98 -4.62
C ARG A 49 15.99 22.51 -4.57
N ILE A 50 16.96 21.65 -4.24
CA ILE A 50 18.36 22.06 -4.10
C ILE A 50 19.22 21.80 -5.35
N ALA A 51 18.66 21.21 -6.38
CA ALA A 51 19.34 21.03 -7.66
C ALA A 51 19.80 22.37 -8.25
N ASP A 52 20.83 22.36 -9.09
CA ASP A 52 21.36 23.54 -9.76
C ASP A 52 20.26 24.35 -10.48
N VAL A 53 19.29 23.64 -11.06
CA VAL A 53 18.02 24.19 -11.53
C VAL A 53 16.91 23.45 -10.81
N PRO A 54 16.21 24.11 -9.86
CA PRO A 54 15.11 23.47 -9.13
C PRO A 54 14.02 22.95 -10.08
N ALA A 55 13.61 21.70 -9.86
CA ALA A 55 12.52 21.09 -10.64
C ALA A 55 11.16 21.42 -10.00
N GLY A 56 10.22 21.83 -10.84
CA GLY A 56 8.81 22.03 -10.46
C GLY A 56 8.00 20.72 -10.52
N TRP A 57 8.55 19.62 -9.99
CA TRP A 57 7.84 18.33 -9.98
C TRP A 57 6.59 18.39 -9.10
N ASP A 58 5.51 17.84 -9.61
CA ASP A 58 4.29 17.64 -8.85
C ASP A 58 4.40 16.41 -7.89
N GLN A 59 3.42 16.25 -7.04
CA GLN A 59 3.38 15.16 -6.06
C GLN A 59 3.39 13.78 -6.72
N ARG A 60 2.74 13.63 -7.88
CA ARG A 60 2.74 12.38 -8.64
C ARG A 60 4.16 12.01 -9.06
N LYS A 61 4.91 12.97 -9.62
CA LYS A 61 6.29 12.75 -10.04
C LYS A 61 7.21 12.47 -8.85
N ILE A 62 7.01 13.14 -7.73
CA ILE A 62 7.77 12.89 -6.49
C ILE A 62 7.48 11.47 -5.99
N GLY A 63 6.22 11.02 -5.96
CA GLY A 63 5.85 9.66 -5.57
C GLY A 63 6.46 8.60 -6.49
N GLU A 64 6.44 8.82 -7.81
CA GLU A 64 7.08 7.95 -8.80
C GLU A 64 8.58 7.78 -8.53
N LEU A 65 9.30 8.89 -8.36
CA LEU A 65 10.74 8.85 -8.13
C LEU A 65 11.10 8.29 -6.74
N ALA A 66 10.27 8.52 -5.74
CA ALA A 66 10.43 7.89 -4.43
C ALA A 66 10.24 6.35 -4.52
N TYR A 67 9.25 5.89 -5.27
CA TYR A 67 9.06 4.45 -5.54
C TYR A 67 10.27 3.85 -6.26
N LYS A 68 10.78 4.49 -7.31
CA LYS A 68 12.03 4.08 -7.98
C LYS A 68 13.19 4.00 -7.01
N THR A 69 13.34 5.00 -6.16
CA THR A 69 14.43 5.10 -5.18
C THR A 69 14.42 4.00 -4.13
N GLU A 70 13.22 3.60 -3.67
CA GLU A 70 13.04 2.69 -2.53
C GLU A 70 12.85 1.24 -2.98
N VAL A 71 12.14 1.01 -4.07
CA VAL A 71 11.69 -0.32 -4.51
C VAL A 71 12.44 -0.78 -5.75
N GLU A 72 12.40 -0.03 -6.85
CA GLU A 72 12.96 -0.49 -8.13
C GLU A 72 14.48 -0.62 -8.09
N GLU A 73 15.19 0.35 -7.53
CA GLU A 73 16.67 0.35 -7.42
C GLU A 73 17.21 -0.82 -6.59
N PHE A 74 16.40 -1.38 -5.69
CA PHE A 74 16.78 -2.52 -4.84
C PHE A 74 16.07 -3.81 -5.22
N ASN A 75 15.23 -3.79 -6.26
CA ASN A 75 14.41 -4.93 -6.67
C ASN A 75 13.62 -5.55 -5.50
N GLU A 76 13.06 -4.68 -4.64
CA GLU A 76 12.29 -5.12 -3.48
C GLU A 76 10.87 -5.56 -3.87
N PRO A 77 10.22 -6.45 -3.07
CA PRO A 77 8.87 -6.93 -3.36
C PRO A 77 7.76 -5.93 -3.04
N GLY A 78 8.09 -4.66 -2.78
CA GLY A 78 7.13 -3.61 -2.41
C GLY A 78 6.28 -3.14 -3.58
N GLY A 79 5.04 -2.71 -3.27
CA GLY A 79 4.19 -1.95 -4.18
C GLY A 79 4.47 -0.44 -4.07
N MET A 80 3.77 0.34 -4.88
CA MET A 80 3.97 1.80 -4.98
C MET A 80 3.04 2.62 -4.07
N MET A 81 2.13 1.96 -3.33
CA MET A 81 1.08 2.64 -2.57
C MET A 81 1.64 3.64 -1.56
N ASP A 82 2.64 3.24 -0.80
CA ASP A 82 3.19 4.02 0.31
C ASP A 82 3.82 5.32 -0.19
N GLN A 83 4.61 5.25 -1.27
CA GLN A 83 5.28 6.42 -1.82
C GLN A 83 4.27 7.40 -2.45
N TYR A 84 3.29 6.88 -3.22
CA TYR A 84 2.28 7.74 -3.83
C TYR A 84 1.34 8.33 -2.79
N SER A 85 0.85 7.56 -1.81
CA SER A 85 -0.02 8.10 -0.77
C SER A 85 0.68 9.14 0.10
N THR A 86 1.95 8.93 0.42
CA THR A 86 2.77 9.88 1.17
C THR A 86 3.01 11.17 0.38
N ALA A 87 3.28 11.07 -0.92
CA ALA A 87 3.53 12.23 -1.77
C ALA A 87 2.26 13.04 -2.05
N MET A 88 1.14 12.36 -2.31
CA MET A 88 -0.14 13.01 -2.63
C MET A 88 -0.84 13.58 -1.40
N GLY A 89 -0.66 12.94 -0.24
CA GLY A 89 -1.40 13.27 0.99
C GLY A 89 -2.90 12.93 0.91
N HIS A 90 -3.60 13.17 2.01
CA HIS A 90 -5.04 12.88 2.12
C HIS A 90 -5.39 11.41 1.84
N LEU A 91 -6.58 11.15 1.29
CA LEU A 91 -7.02 9.83 0.86
C LEU A 91 -6.94 9.74 -0.65
N ILE A 92 -6.31 8.69 -1.15
CA ILE A 92 -6.24 8.42 -2.58
C ILE A 92 -6.73 7.01 -2.90
N TYR A 93 -7.34 6.87 -4.08
CA TYR A 93 -7.49 5.59 -4.74
C TYR A 93 -6.39 5.50 -5.81
N LEU A 94 -5.55 4.47 -5.70
CA LEU A 94 -4.44 4.21 -6.61
C LEU A 94 -4.69 2.92 -7.38
N GLN A 95 -4.72 3.02 -8.69
CA GLN A 95 -4.67 1.87 -9.60
C GLN A 95 -3.28 1.82 -10.22
N SER A 96 -2.60 0.68 -10.10
CA SER A 96 -1.23 0.49 -10.60
C SER A 96 -1.16 -0.17 -11.97
N GLU A 97 -2.24 -0.79 -12.42
CA GLU A 97 -2.33 -1.53 -13.69
C GLU A 97 -3.65 -1.27 -14.41
N PRO A 98 -3.70 -1.29 -15.77
CA PRO A 98 -2.53 -1.38 -16.68
C PRO A 98 -1.69 -0.10 -16.70
N ASP A 99 -2.26 1.03 -16.30
CA ASP A 99 -1.61 2.32 -16.19
C ASP A 99 -1.84 2.90 -14.79
N ILE A 100 -0.87 3.67 -14.31
CA ILE A 100 -1.01 4.33 -13.00
C ILE A 100 -2.08 5.41 -13.08
N ALA A 101 -3.19 5.19 -12.39
CA ALA A 101 -4.25 6.18 -12.20
C ALA A 101 -4.40 6.51 -10.71
N ILE A 102 -4.54 7.80 -10.41
CA ILE A 102 -4.69 8.30 -9.04
C ILE A 102 -5.93 9.18 -8.99
N GLN A 103 -6.81 8.86 -8.06
CA GLN A 103 -7.99 9.66 -7.75
C GLN A 103 -7.88 10.14 -6.29
N SER A 104 -7.93 11.45 -6.09
CA SER A 104 -8.03 12.03 -4.75
C SER A 104 -9.47 11.96 -4.27
N LEU A 105 -9.66 11.49 -3.04
CA LEU A 105 -10.94 11.36 -2.38
C LEU A 105 -10.96 12.29 -1.17
N ASN A 106 -12.09 12.97 -0.94
CA ASN A 106 -12.28 13.89 0.18
C ASN A 106 -13.55 13.55 1.00
N PRO A 107 -13.72 12.29 1.44
CA PRO A 107 -14.88 11.95 2.27
C PRO A 107 -14.75 12.59 3.65
N ASN A 108 -15.87 12.88 4.28
CA ASN A 108 -15.89 13.33 5.67
C ASN A 108 -15.72 12.12 6.62
N LEU A 109 -14.49 11.61 6.69
CA LEU A 109 -14.15 10.52 7.59
C LEU A 109 -14.09 10.99 9.04
N GLY A 110 -14.58 10.16 9.96
CA GLY A 110 -14.43 10.35 11.39
C GLY A 110 -12.95 10.14 11.84
N PRO A 111 -12.70 10.20 13.15
CA PRO A 111 -11.37 9.99 13.69
C PRO A 111 -10.90 8.55 13.49
N PHE A 112 -9.61 8.40 13.15
CA PHE A 112 -8.90 7.13 13.16
C PHE A 112 -7.94 7.08 14.34
N VAL A 113 -7.85 5.90 14.97
CA VAL A 113 -6.88 5.63 16.03
C VAL A 113 -5.87 4.61 15.52
N LEU A 114 -4.60 4.95 15.59
CA LEU A 114 -3.50 4.04 15.30
C LEU A 114 -2.95 3.48 16.61
N GLY A 115 -3.07 2.17 16.80
CA GLY A 115 -2.50 1.45 17.93
C GLY A 115 -1.17 0.81 17.55
N ASP A 116 -0.12 1.05 18.33
CA ASP A 116 1.16 0.38 18.14
C ASP A 116 1.20 -0.90 18.98
N SER A 117 1.34 -2.04 18.31
CA SER A 117 1.49 -3.34 18.99
C SER A 117 2.87 -3.50 19.66
N CYS A 118 3.84 -2.68 19.31
CA CYS A 118 5.24 -2.83 19.70
C CYS A 118 5.84 -4.22 19.35
N GLU A 119 5.24 -4.93 18.39
CA GLU A 119 5.76 -6.20 17.89
C GLU A 119 6.58 -5.98 16.63
N PRO A 120 7.77 -6.59 16.53
CA PRO A 120 8.60 -6.45 15.34
C PRO A 120 7.92 -7.11 14.15
N LYS A 121 8.00 -6.47 12.98
CA LYS A 121 7.48 -6.99 11.72
C LYS A 121 8.62 -7.36 10.78
N ASP A 122 8.60 -8.59 10.26
CA ASP A 122 9.41 -8.96 9.10
C ASP A 122 8.66 -8.63 7.80
N THR A 123 8.72 -7.35 7.44
CA THR A 123 8.00 -6.82 6.28
C THR A 123 8.40 -7.51 4.98
N MET A 124 9.71 -7.74 4.77
CA MET A 124 10.21 -8.33 3.53
C MET A 124 9.73 -9.76 3.34
N PHE A 125 9.83 -10.58 4.39
CA PHE A 125 9.34 -11.97 4.36
C PHE A 125 7.84 -12.04 4.07
N ILE A 126 7.03 -11.22 4.75
CA ILE A 126 5.58 -11.21 4.57
C ILE A 126 5.21 -10.77 3.15
N LEU A 127 5.82 -9.68 2.65
CA LEU A 127 5.55 -9.18 1.30
C LEU A 127 5.94 -10.18 0.22
N SER A 128 7.15 -10.76 0.28
CA SER A 128 7.60 -11.77 -0.68
C SER A 128 6.65 -12.97 -0.68
N ARG A 129 6.36 -13.53 0.50
CA ARG A 129 5.45 -14.68 0.63
C ARG A 129 4.08 -14.38 0.02
N CYS A 130 3.48 -13.25 0.35
CA CYS A 130 2.14 -12.92 -0.14
C CYS A 130 2.12 -12.57 -1.63
N ARG A 131 3.16 -11.89 -2.15
CA ARG A 131 3.27 -11.52 -3.56
C ARG A 131 3.55 -12.75 -4.42
N ASP A 132 4.60 -13.49 -4.08
CA ASP A 132 5.11 -14.56 -4.93
C ASP A 132 4.08 -15.68 -5.08
N ALA A 133 3.41 -16.08 -3.99
CA ALA A 133 2.32 -17.05 -4.06
C ALA A 133 1.17 -16.60 -4.99
N ARG A 134 0.83 -15.32 -4.99
CA ARG A 134 -0.22 -14.79 -5.89
C ARG A 134 0.24 -14.75 -7.34
N LEU A 135 1.48 -14.38 -7.61
CA LEU A 135 2.04 -14.39 -8.98
C LEU A 135 2.05 -15.80 -9.54
N GLU A 136 2.49 -16.80 -8.78
CA GLU A 136 2.46 -18.20 -9.18
C GLU A 136 1.06 -18.70 -9.50
N ILE A 137 0.07 -18.35 -8.67
CA ILE A 137 -1.34 -18.69 -8.91
C ILE A 137 -1.83 -18.03 -10.21
N MET A 138 -1.51 -16.76 -10.42
CA MET A 138 -1.90 -16.03 -11.63
C MET A 138 -1.28 -16.64 -12.89
N GLU A 139 -0.03 -17.06 -12.83
CA GLU A 139 0.62 -17.74 -13.96
C GLU A 139 -0.04 -19.08 -14.29
N LYS A 140 -0.37 -19.90 -13.28
CA LYS A 140 -1.12 -21.14 -13.48
C LYS A 140 -2.47 -20.89 -14.16
N LEU A 141 -3.23 -19.92 -13.70
CA LEU A 141 -4.54 -19.60 -14.26
C LEU A 141 -4.46 -19.01 -15.67
N LYS A 142 -3.43 -18.23 -15.98
CA LYS A 142 -3.19 -17.66 -17.32
C LYS A 142 -2.92 -18.72 -18.40
N VAL A 143 -2.42 -19.90 -18.03
CA VAL A 143 -2.22 -21.01 -18.99
C VAL A 143 -3.55 -21.37 -19.70
N ARG A 144 -4.65 -21.42 -18.95
CA ARG A 144 -5.98 -21.70 -19.53
C ARG A 144 -6.75 -20.44 -19.94
N ASN A 145 -6.43 -19.30 -19.32
CA ASN A 145 -7.11 -18.04 -19.53
C ASN A 145 -6.08 -16.92 -19.86
N PRO A 146 -5.52 -16.89 -21.08
CA PRO A 146 -4.45 -15.96 -21.44
C PRO A 146 -4.81 -14.48 -21.23
N ASN A 147 -6.10 -14.16 -21.30
CA ASN A 147 -6.62 -12.79 -21.12
C ASN A 147 -7.09 -12.52 -19.68
N LEU A 148 -6.72 -13.37 -18.73
CA LEU A 148 -7.10 -13.18 -17.33
C LEU A 148 -6.56 -11.86 -16.79
N TYR A 149 -7.47 -11.02 -16.37
CA TYR A 149 -7.17 -9.77 -15.68
C TYR A 149 -7.89 -9.74 -14.33
N ILE A 150 -7.16 -9.84 -13.24
CA ILE A 150 -7.71 -10.06 -11.90
C ILE A 150 -8.63 -8.92 -11.42
N HIS A 151 -8.45 -7.70 -11.95
CA HIS A 151 -9.27 -6.56 -11.56
C HIS A 151 -10.66 -6.55 -12.19
N SER A 152 -10.87 -7.28 -13.28
CA SER A 152 -12.15 -7.33 -14.00
C SER A 152 -12.78 -8.71 -14.15
N SER A 153 -12.02 -9.77 -13.83
CA SER A 153 -12.48 -11.16 -13.99
C SER A 153 -12.06 -11.99 -12.78
N GLY A 154 -12.53 -13.22 -12.69
CA GLY A 154 -12.07 -14.15 -11.69
C GLY A 154 -13.17 -14.84 -10.89
N ASP A 155 -14.41 -14.38 -10.97
CA ASP A 155 -15.52 -14.96 -10.19
C ASP A 155 -15.97 -16.32 -10.77
N ASP A 156 -15.83 -16.55 -12.10
CA ASP A 156 -16.26 -17.76 -12.82
C ASP A 156 -15.07 -18.56 -13.39
N LEU A 157 -13.89 -18.47 -12.81
CA LEU A 157 -12.71 -19.19 -13.31
C LEU A 157 -12.71 -20.66 -12.88
N ASP A 158 -12.25 -21.52 -13.80
CA ASP A 158 -11.92 -22.90 -13.47
C ASP A 158 -10.65 -22.94 -12.61
N LEU A 159 -10.81 -23.31 -11.34
CA LEU A 159 -9.75 -23.39 -10.34
C LEU A 159 -9.28 -24.83 -10.10
N THR A 160 -9.62 -25.79 -10.98
CA THR A 160 -9.30 -27.22 -10.77
C THR A 160 -7.81 -27.52 -10.69
N ASP A 161 -6.95 -26.72 -11.32
CA ASP A 161 -5.50 -26.89 -11.30
C ASP A 161 -4.84 -26.32 -10.04
N LEU A 162 -5.59 -25.65 -9.16
CA LEU A 162 -5.10 -25.09 -7.92
C LEU A 162 -5.32 -26.07 -6.77
N THR A 163 -4.34 -26.13 -5.88
CA THR A 163 -4.52 -26.75 -4.56
C THR A 163 -5.54 -25.98 -3.72
N GLU A 164 -6.07 -26.58 -2.66
CA GLU A 164 -7.05 -25.92 -1.78
C GLU A 164 -6.46 -24.64 -1.13
N ASN A 165 -5.17 -24.63 -0.80
CA ASN A 165 -4.50 -23.44 -0.28
C ASN A 165 -4.40 -22.33 -1.33
N GLU A 166 -4.05 -22.67 -2.57
CA GLU A 166 -3.99 -21.70 -3.68
C GLU A 166 -5.37 -21.15 -4.03
N LYS A 167 -6.41 -21.99 -4.02
CA LYS A 167 -7.80 -21.53 -4.17
C LYS A 167 -8.16 -20.52 -3.08
N SER A 168 -7.83 -20.82 -1.83
CA SER A 168 -8.08 -19.92 -0.71
C SER A 168 -7.38 -18.58 -0.88
N LEU A 169 -6.10 -18.57 -1.29
CA LEU A 169 -5.33 -17.35 -1.55
C LEU A 169 -5.88 -16.55 -2.75
N PHE A 170 -6.30 -17.25 -3.81
CA PHE A 170 -6.92 -16.61 -4.97
C PHE A 170 -8.26 -15.95 -4.58
N MET A 171 -9.13 -16.69 -3.88
CA MET A 171 -10.42 -16.15 -3.43
C MET A 171 -10.24 -15.00 -2.44
N ALA A 172 -9.20 -15.02 -1.59
CA ALA A 172 -8.83 -13.89 -0.74
C ALA A 172 -8.48 -12.65 -1.56
N THR A 173 -7.76 -12.83 -2.66
CA THR A 173 -7.41 -11.71 -3.56
C THR A 173 -8.66 -11.12 -4.22
N ILE A 174 -9.57 -11.97 -4.70
CA ILE A 174 -10.87 -11.55 -5.24
C ILE A 174 -11.71 -10.82 -4.17
N LYS A 175 -11.77 -11.37 -2.96
CA LYS A 175 -12.49 -10.74 -1.83
C LYS A 175 -11.92 -9.35 -1.51
N ASN A 176 -10.60 -9.22 -1.41
CA ASN A 176 -9.95 -7.92 -1.15
C ASN A 176 -10.25 -6.90 -2.25
N ARG A 177 -10.22 -7.32 -3.52
CA ARG A 177 -10.63 -6.48 -4.66
C ARG A 177 -12.08 -6.00 -4.52
N ASN A 178 -12.98 -6.90 -4.17
CA ASN A 178 -14.40 -6.57 -4.05
C ASN A 178 -14.67 -5.65 -2.85
N LEU A 179 -13.97 -5.86 -1.72
CA LEU A 179 -14.00 -4.96 -0.55
C LEU A 179 -13.52 -3.56 -0.93
N LEU A 180 -12.42 -3.45 -1.69
CA LEU A 180 -11.93 -2.16 -2.18
C LEU A 180 -12.95 -1.46 -3.08
N LYS A 181 -13.58 -2.19 -4.02
CA LYS A 181 -14.64 -1.63 -4.88
C LYS A 181 -15.83 -1.12 -4.06
N SER A 182 -16.25 -1.88 -3.06
CA SER A 182 -17.34 -1.47 -2.16
C SER A 182 -16.96 -0.24 -1.33
N ALA A 183 -15.72 -0.18 -0.84
CA ALA A 183 -15.21 0.98 -0.12
C ALA A 183 -15.17 2.23 -1.00
N LEU A 184 -14.71 2.10 -2.26
CA LEU A 184 -14.67 3.23 -3.18
C LEU A 184 -16.07 3.80 -3.44
N ILE A 185 -17.06 2.93 -3.71
CA ILE A 185 -18.45 3.34 -3.90
C ILE A 185 -18.98 4.09 -2.67
N GLU A 186 -18.63 3.65 -1.46
CA GLU A 186 -19.07 4.32 -0.22
C GLU A 186 -18.35 5.65 -0.03
N LEU A 187 -17.04 5.70 -0.28
CA LEU A 187 -16.21 6.89 -0.10
C LEU A 187 -16.51 8.02 -1.09
N GLU A 188 -17.18 7.72 -2.22
CA GLU A 188 -17.61 8.69 -3.23
C GLU A 188 -19.00 9.29 -2.95
N LYS A 189 -19.69 8.85 -1.91
CA LYS A 189 -21.00 9.41 -1.55
C LYS A 189 -20.87 10.76 -0.86
N ASP A 190 -21.86 11.62 -1.06
CA ASP A 190 -21.97 12.90 -0.36
C ASP A 190 -22.16 12.69 1.15
N GLU A 191 -22.93 11.66 1.54
CA GLU A 191 -23.13 11.24 2.93
C GLU A 191 -22.54 9.85 3.13
N LEU A 192 -21.44 9.82 3.88
CA LEU A 192 -20.72 8.60 4.19
C LEU A 192 -21.38 7.80 5.31
N ASN A 193 -21.59 6.51 5.11
CA ASN A 193 -22.00 5.61 6.18
C ASN A 193 -20.75 5.03 6.88
N HIS A 194 -20.42 5.54 8.05
CA HIS A 194 -19.23 5.13 8.81
C HIS A 194 -19.28 3.67 9.26
N ASP A 195 -20.49 3.10 9.53
CA ASP A 195 -20.63 1.69 9.89
C ASP A 195 -20.25 0.79 8.72
N ILE A 196 -20.61 1.16 7.48
CA ILE A 196 -20.21 0.42 6.28
C ILE A 196 -18.69 0.43 6.14
N ILE A 197 -18.04 1.58 6.29
CA ILE A 197 -16.57 1.68 6.22
C ILE A 197 -15.92 0.86 7.33
N GLY A 198 -16.43 0.94 8.58
CA GLY A 198 -15.96 0.12 9.69
C GLY A 198 -16.04 -1.38 9.41
N ASN A 199 -17.18 -1.84 8.91
CA ASN A 199 -17.39 -3.24 8.55
C ASN A 199 -16.44 -3.69 7.42
N LEU A 200 -16.24 -2.87 6.38
CA LEU A 200 -15.32 -3.18 5.28
C LEU A 200 -13.86 -3.28 5.76
N LEU A 201 -13.44 -2.44 6.72
CA LEU A 201 -12.12 -2.55 7.34
C LEU A 201 -11.98 -3.87 8.12
N THR A 202 -12.99 -4.24 8.90
CA THR A 202 -13.01 -5.50 9.68
C THR A 202 -13.04 -6.73 8.77
N ASP A 203 -13.82 -6.70 7.69
CA ASP A 203 -13.83 -7.77 6.69
C ASP A 203 -12.47 -7.93 6.01
N HIS A 204 -11.79 -6.82 5.71
CA HIS A 204 -10.43 -6.86 5.19
C HIS A 204 -9.45 -7.43 6.23
N HIS A 205 -9.56 -7.01 7.50
CA HIS A 205 -8.76 -7.57 8.59
C HIS A 205 -8.91 -9.09 8.69
N THR A 206 -10.15 -9.60 8.58
CA THR A 206 -10.43 -11.04 8.59
C THR A 206 -9.66 -11.79 7.49
N VAL A 207 -9.59 -11.24 6.29
CA VAL A 207 -8.78 -11.84 5.20
C VAL A 207 -7.29 -11.82 5.54
N LEU A 208 -6.79 -10.71 6.08
CA LEU A 208 -5.39 -10.55 6.48
C LEU A 208 -5.00 -11.51 7.60
N ARG A 209 -5.89 -11.72 8.58
CA ARG A 209 -5.68 -12.62 9.71
C ARG A 209 -5.78 -14.09 9.30
N ASP A 210 -6.91 -14.50 8.73
CA ASP A 210 -7.28 -15.91 8.60
C ASP A 210 -6.65 -16.58 7.38
N ILE A 211 -6.41 -15.83 6.30
CA ILE A 211 -5.89 -16.40 5.05
C ILE A 211 -4.44 -15.99 4.82
N LEU A 212 -4.11 -14.73 5.01
CA LEU A 212 -2.75 -14.25 4.78
C LEU A 212 -1.85 -14.43 6.01
N ASN A 213 -2.41 -14.73 7.17
CA ASN A 213 -1.70 -14.99 8.43
C ASN A 213 -0.69 -13.87 8.77
N VAL A 214 -1.14 -12.61 8.67
CA VAL A 214 -0.28 -11.45 8.95
C VAL A 214 -0.60 -10.77 10.28
N SER A 215 -1.60 -11.25 11.02
CA SER A 215 -1.92 -10.76 12.36
C SER A 215 -1.25 -11.58 13.46
N THR A 216 -1.25 -11.04 14.68
CA THR A 216 -0.70 -11.69 15.87
C THR A 216 -1.74 -11.69 17.00
N PRO A 217 -1.62 -12.60 18.01
CA PRO A 217 -2.55 -12.62 19.14
C PRO A 217 -2.65 -11.28 19.87
N LYS A 218 -1.58 -10.51 19.92
CA LYS A 218 -1.57 -9.18 20.55
C LYS A 218 -2.39 -8.18 19.74
N ILE A 219 -2.24 -8.18 18.41
CA ILE A 219 -3.03 -7.34 17.51
C ILE A 219 -4.51 -7.69 17.62
N GLU A 220 -4.86 -8.98 17.68
CA GLU A 220 -6.26 -9.41 17.88
C GLU A 220 -6.83 -8.88 19.20
N THR A 221 -6.05 -8.97 20.29
CA THR A 221 -6.47 -8.42 21.59
C THR A 221 -6.69 -6.90 21.51
N MET A 222 -5.84 -6.17 20.79
CA MET A 222 -5.99 -4.73 20.58
C MET A 222 -7.24 -4.41 19.74
N MET A 223 -7.49 -5.21 18.69
CA MET A 223 -8.69 -5.06 17.85
C MET A 223 -9.97 -5.32 18.65
N ASP A 224 -10.01 -6.40 19.42
CA ASP A 224 -11.15 -6.72 20.28
C ASP A 224 -11.41 -5.62 21.32
N ALA A 225 -10.36 -5.08 21.94
CA ALA A 225 -10.48 -3.99 22.89
C ALA A 225 -11.05 -2.71 22.23
N ALA A 226 -10.61 -2.38 21.02
CA ALA A 226 -11.12 -1.23 20.28
C ALA A 226 -12.60 -1.40 19.90
N LEU A 227 -12.98 -2.56 19.37
CA LEU A 227 -14.36 -2.88 19.00
C LEU A 227 -15.29 -2.86 20.24
N ASN A 228 -14.85 -3.45 21.36
CA ASN A 228 -15.59 -3.44 22.61
C ASN A 228 -15.74 -2.02 23.21
N ALA A 229 -14.82 -1.12 22.89
CA ALA A 229 -14.88 0.29 23.28
C ALA A 229 -15.74 1.16 22.33
N GLY A 230 -16.34 0.57 21.28
CA GLY A 230 -17.24 1.25 20.36
C GLY A 230 -16.58 1.69 19.04
N ALA A 231 -15.42 1.17 18.68
CA ALA A 231 -14.90 1.37 17.32
C ALA A 231 -15.83 0.69 16.31
N LEU A 232 -16.13 1.36 15.20
CA LEU A 232 -17.03 0.85 14.15
C LEU A 232 -16.38 -0.28 13.34
N GLY A 233 -15.07 -0.39 13.37
CA GLY A 233 -14.28 -1.41 12.72
C GLY A 233 -12.80 -1.06 12.74
N GLY A 234 -11.99 -1.97 12.21
CA GLY A 234 -10.55 -1.76 12.14
C GLY A 234 -9.82 -2.84 11.39
N LYS A 235 -8.54 -2.63 11.15
CA LYS A 235 -7.67 -3.61 10.51
C LYS A 235 -6.22 -3.43 10.93
N ILE A 236 -5.46 -4.50 10.83
CA ILE A 236 -4.00 -4.41 10.88
C ILE A 236 -3.50 -3.51 9.73
N ASN A 237 -2.51 -2.69 10.02
CA ASN A 237 -1.86 -1.82 9.05
C ASN A 237 -0.37 -2.18 8.91
N GLY A 238 0.14 -2.09 7.70
CA GLY A 238 1.54 -2.35 7.38
C GLY A 238 1.87 -3.75 6.90
#